data_8c6412d0f0cc8ae4d8a467f6a9eda1be
#
_entry.id   8c6412d0f0cc8ae4d8a467f6a9eda1be
#
_cell.length_a   1.000
_cell.length_b   1.000
_cell.length_c   1.000
_cell.angle_alpha   90.00
_cell.angle_beta   90.00
_cell.angle_gamma   90.00
#
_symmetry.space_group_name_H-M   'P 1'
#
loop_
_entity.id
_entity.type
_entity.pdbx_description
1 polymer ?
#
loop_
_entity_poly.entity_id
_entity_poly.type
_entity_poly.pdbx_seq_one_letter_code
_entity_poly.pdbx_strand_id
1 'polypeptide(L)'
;MSLSDVNFKKKLLIVVPYRNRDQQLKIFQYHTKIYFNEDKLDKHLNVKLCILEQANDKPFNYGRLCNAGFLINEDYLDYIVINNVDFLPMIADYSYSDSPMLLIKHGHNNLPMRPSSNSKWIVKGSKRENFFGNSVLLPKHIF
;
A
#
# COMPACT_ATOMS: atom_id res chain seq x y z
N MET A 1 31.38 20.69 -2.34
CA MET A 1 30.25 19.72 -2.43
C MET A 1 30.85 18.36 -2.65
N SER A 2 30.83 17.53 -1.65
CA SER A 2 31.26 16.13 -1.82
C SER A 2 30.11 15.39 -2.51
N LEU A 3 30.42 14.47 -3.42
CA LEU A 3 29.45 13.60 -4.10
C LEU A 3 28.66 12.67 -3.14
N SER A 4 28.94 12.74 -1.83
CA SER A 4 28.28 11.97 -0.77
C SER A 4 26.92 12.55 -0.31
N ASP A 5 26.56 13.76 -0.73
CA ASP A 5 25.35 14.46 -0.25
C ASP A 5 24.17 14.44 -1.23
N VAL A 6 24.27 13.70 -2.32
CA VAL A 6 23.12 13.46 -3.19
C VAL A 6 22.28 12.35 -2.53
N ASN A 7 21.45 12.77 -1.62
CA ASN A 7 20.49 11.88 -0.96
C ASN A 7 19.42 11.49 -1.98
N PHE A 8 19.68 10.45 -2.76
CA PHE A 8 18.71 9.93 -3.72
C PHE A 8 17.52 9.36 -2.93
N LYS A 9 16.39 10.04 -3.04
CA LYS A 9 15.13 9.56 -2.49
C LYS A 9 14.82 8.18 -3.04
N LYS A 10 14.50 7.23 -2.19
CA LYS A 10 13.99 5.92 -2.61
C LYS A 10 12.64 6.08 -3.30
N LYS A 11 12.46 5.35 -4.38
CA LYS A 11 11.25 5.38 -5.22
C LYS A 11 10.29 4.28 -4.77
N LEU A 12 9.22 4.68 -4.12
CA LEU A 12 8.15 3.79 -3.66
C LEU A 12 7.00 3.79 -4.67
N LEU A 13 6.63 2.61 -5.14
CA LEU A 13 5.39 2.39 -5.89
C LEU A 13 4.34 1.78 -4.97
N ILE A 14 3.19 2.42 -4.83
CA ILE A 14 2.03 1.83 -4.14
C ILE A 14 1.04 1.37 -5.21
N VAL A 15 0.78 0.07 -5.26
CA VAL A 15 -0.16 -0.56 -6.18
C VAL A 15 -1.45 -0.89 -5.45
N VAL A 16 -2.56 -0.41 -5.99
CA VAL A 16 -3.90 -0.61 -5.42
C VAL A 16 -4.81 -1.25 -6.47
N PRO A 17 -4.93 -2.58 -6.47
CA PRO A 17 -5.92 -3.26 -7.30
C PRO A 17 -7.33 -3.03 -6.77
N TYR A 18 -8.29 -2.70 -7.65
CA TYR A 18 -9.68 -2.54 -7.23
C TYR A 18 -10.69 -2.86 -8.34
N ARG A 19 -11.92 -3.09 -7.94
CA ARG A 19 -13.11 -3.11 -8.81
C ARG A 19 -14.36 -2.89 -7.96
N ASN A 20 -15.27 -2.03 -8.45
CA ASN A 20 -16.56 -1.73 -7.79
C ASN A 20 -16.41 -1.25 -6.33
N ARG A 21 -15.41 -0.43 -6.06
CA ARG A 21 -15.08 0.13 -4.74
C ARG A 21 -14.85 1.64 -4.82
N ASP A 22 -15.69 2.35 -5.56
CA ASP A 22 -15.46 3.78 -5.87
C ASP A 22 -15.47 4.67 -4.65
N GLN A 23 -16.33 4.38 -3.67
CA GLN A 23 -16.35 5.14 -2.42
C GLN A 23 -15.09 4.92 -1.59
N GLN A 24 -14.68 3.65 -1.45
CA GLN A 24 -13.45 3.30 -0.74
C GLN A 24 -12.24 3.90 -1.44
N LEU A 25 -12.22 3.90 -2.77
CA LEU A 25 -11.14 4.50 -3.54
C LEU A 25 -11.02 6.01 -3.30
N LYS A 26 -12.13 6.74 -3.28
CA LYS A 26 -12.12 8.18 -2.97
C LYS A 26 -11.56 8.47 -1.58
N ILE A 27 -11.98 7.70 -0.58
CA ILE A 27 -11.49 7.83 0.79
C ILE A 27 -10.00 7.50 0.84
N PHE A 28 -9.60 6.41 0.20
CA PHE A 28 -8.20 5.98 0.14
C PHE A 28 -7.29 7.04 -0.50
N GLN A 29 -7.67 7.58 -1.65
CA GLN A 29 -6.91 8.61 -2.35
C GLN A 29 -6.76 9.88 -1.51
N TYR A 30 -7.85 10.34 -0.89
CA TYR A 30 -7.83 11.52 -0.03
C TYR A 30 -6.94 11.31 1.18
N HIS A 31 -7.12 10.19 1.89
CA HIS A 31 -6.35 9.85 3.07
C HIS A 31 -4.85 9.69 2.76
N THR A 32 -4.53 8.95 1.71
CA THR A 32 -3.14 8.70 1.29
C THR A 32 -2.42 9.98 0.92
N LYS A 33 -3.10 10.89 0.24
CA LYS A 33 -2.56 12.21 -0.10
C LYS A 33 -2.18 13.00 1.15
N ILE A 34 -3.06 13.05 2.15
CA ILE A 34 -2.81 13.72 3.42
C ILE A 34 -1.67 13.02 4.17
N TYR A 35 -1.75 11.71 4.31
CA TYR A 35 -0.78 10.91 5.05
C TYR A 35 0.66 11.13 4.57
N PHE A 36 0.91 11.07 3.28
CA PHE A 36 2.25 11.28 2.74
C PHE A 36 2.69 12.74 2.72
N ASN A 37 1.77 13.69 2.65
CA ASN A 37 2.12 15.12 2.69
C ASN A 37 2.41 15.63 4.11
N GLU A 38 1.64 15.17 5.11
CA GLU A 38 1.73 15.70 6.48
C GLU A 38 2.84 15.04 7.30
N ASP A 39 3.09 13.75 7.13
CA ASP A 39 3.99 12.97 7.99
C ASP A 39 5.48 13.12 7.67
N LYS A 40 5.87 14.06 6.83
CA LYS A 40 7.28 14.31 6.46
C LYS A 40 8.00 13.09 5.84
N LEU A 41 7.31 11.98 5.64
CA LEU A 41 7.82 10.79 4.94
C LEU A 41 8.26 11.15 3.52
N ASP A 42 7.60 12.12 2.92
CA ASP A 42 7.89 12.63 1.59
C ASP A 42 9.29 13.24 1.44
N LYS A 43 9.94 13.61 2.54
CA LYS A 43 11.32 14.12 2.49
C LYS A 43 12.35 13.07 2.06
N HIS A 44 12.08 11.79 2.35
CA HIS A 44 13.00 10.68 2.10
C HIS A 44 12.50 9.73 1.02
N LEU A 45 11.25 9.86 0.59
CA LEU A 45 10.62 8.99 -0.37
C LEU A 45 10.10 9.77 -1.58
N ASN A 46 10.19 9.14 -2.73
CA ASN A 46 9.46 9.56 -3.93
C ASN A 46 8.33 8.56 -4.14
N VAL A 47 7.10 8.95 -3.81
CA VAL A 47 5.93 8.06 -3.79
C VAL A 47 5.12 8.22 -5.06
N LYS A 48 4.83 7.10 -5.72
CA LYS A 48 3.89 7.01 -6.84
C LYS A 48 2.76 6.06 -6.50
N LEU A 49 1.53 6.53 -6.65
CA LEU A 49 0.33 5.72 -6.48
C LEU A 49 -0.15 5.21 -7.84
N CYS A 50 -0.26 3.89 -7.97
CA CYS A 50 -0.77 3.22 -9.16
C CYS A 50 -2.05 2.48 -8.82
N ILE A 51 -3.18 3.00 -9.29
CA ILE A 51 -4.51 2.41 -9.07
C ILE A 51 -4.86 1.62 -10.32
N LEU A 52 -5.23 0.36 -10.15
CA LEU A 52 -5.54 -0.57 -11.23
C LEU A 52 -6.95 -1.11 -11.09
N GLU A 53 -7.79 -0.75 -12.04
CA GLU A 53 -9.15 -1.27 -12.13
C GLU A 53 -9.21 -2.47 -13.07
N GLN A 54 -9.88 -3.54 -12.62
CA GLN A 54 -10.22 -4.63 -13.52
C GLN A 54 -11.45 -4.26 -14.36
N ALA A 55 -11.26 -4.11 -15.67
CA ALA A 55 -12.27 -3.60 -16.57
C ALA A 55 -13.32 -4.64 -17.04
N ASN A 56 -13.02 -5.93 -16.87
CA ASN A 56 -13.92 -7.00 -17.33
C ASN A 56 -14.72 -7.64 -16.20
N ASP A 57 -15.75 -8.43 -16.56
CA ASP A 57 -16.65 -9.10 -15.62
C ASP A 57 -16.15 -10.46 -15.12
N LYS A 58 -14.94 -10.87 -15.48
CA LYS A 58 -14.33 -12.10 -14.99
C LYS A 58 -14.10 -12.03 -13.48
N PRO A 59 -13.91 -13.16 -12.80
CA PRO A 59 -13.53 -13.16 -11.39
C PRO A 59 -12.38 -12.21 -11.10
N PHE A 60 -12.45 -11.50 -9.99
CA PHE A 60 -11.44 -10.51 -9.62
C PHE A 60 -10.07 -11.16 -9.45
N ASN A 61 -9.12 -10.75 -10.27
CA ASN A 61 -7.76 -11.31 -10.29
C ASN A 61 -6.76 -10.32 -9.70
N TYR A 62 -6.69 -10.31 -8.41
CA TYR A 62 -5.81 -9.44 -7.62
C TYR A 62 -4.33 -9.57 -8.01
N GLY A 63 -3.84 -10.80 -8.10
CA GLY A 63 -2.43 -11.07 -8.42
C GLY A 63 -2.04 -10.56 -9.82
N ARG A 64 -2.91 -10.72 -10.81
CA ARG A 64 -2.67 -10.22 -12.16
C ARG A 64 -2.60 -8.70 -12.21
N LEU A 65 -3.45 -8.02 -11.44
CA LEU A 65 -3.40 -6.55 -11.33
C LEU A 65 -2.12 -6.09 -10.64
N CYS A 66 -1.67 -6.78 -9.59
CA CYS A 66 -0.40 -6.48 -8.93
C CYS A 66 0.78 -6.61 -9.91
N ASN A 67 0.83 -7.70 -10.67
CA ASN A 67 1.87 -7.91 -11.67
C ASN A 67 1.83 -6.84 -12.77
N ALA A 68 0.64 -6.47 -13.24
CA ALA A 68 0.48 -5.39 -14.22
C ALA A 68 0.99 -4.05 -13.68
N GLY A 69 0.67 -3.72 -12.43
CA GLY A 69 1.14 -2.51 -11.78
C GLY A 69 2.66 -2.45 -11.67
N PHE A 70 3.29 -3.55 -11.35
CA PHE A 70 4.74 -3.67 -11.34
C PHE A 70 5.33 -3.46 -12.74
N LEU A 71 4.89 -4.23 -13.73
CA LEU A 71 5.43 -4.19 -15.08
C LEU A 71 5.31 -2.80 -15.74
N ILE A 72 4.20 -2.12 -15.55
CA ILE A 72 4.00 -0.76 -16.09
C ILE A 72 4.98 0.25 -15.49
N ASN A 73 5.45 0.01 -14.27
CA ASN A 73 6.29 0.94 -13.51
C ASN A 73 7.68 0.38 -13.21
N GLU A 74 8.11 -0.69 -13.85
CA GLU A 74 9.34 -1.41 -13.53
C GLU A 74 10.59 -0.50 -13.50
N ASP A 75 10.66 0.46 -14.41
CA ASP A 75 11.81 1.38 -14.51
C ASP A 75 11.76 2.49 -13.43
N TYR A 76 10.63 2.66 -12.77
CA TYR A 76 10.45 3.73 -11.79
C TYR A 76 10.88 3.34 -10.39
N LEU A 77 10.60 2.12 -9.92
CA LEU A 77 10.57 1.77 -8.50
C LEU A 77 11.89 1.16 -7.97
N ASP A 78 12.19 1.44 -6.71
CA ASP A 78 13.16 0.69 -5.91
C ASP A 78 12.47 -0.42 -5.10
N TYR A 79 11.23 -0.16 -4.67
CA TYR A 79 10.39 -1.12 -3.96
C TYR A 79 8.91 -0.81 -4.16
N ILE A 80 8.08 -1.80 -3.86
CA ILE A 80 6.64 -1.76 -4.07
C ILE A 80 5.89 -2.04 -2.78
N VAL A 81 4.78 -1.35 -2.59
CA VAL A 81 3.76 -1.72 -1.60
C VAL A 81 2.49 -2.10 -2.34
N ILE A 82 2.02 -3.32 -2.11
CA ILE A 82 0.72 -3.77 -2.58
C ILE A 82 -0.28 -3.50 -1.47
N ASN A 83 -1.31 -2.69 -1.75
CA ASN A 83 -2.25 -2.22 -0.75
C ASN A 83 -3.70 -2.42 -1.21
N ASN A 84 -4.53 -2.97 -0.35
CA ASN A 84 -5.97 -3.03 -0.60
C ASN A 84 -6.60 -1.65 -0.45
N VAL A 85 -7.57 -1.35 -1.29
CA VAL A 85 -8.29 -0.07 -1.28
C VAL A 85 -9.05 0.19 0.03
N ASP A 86 -9.38 -0.86 0.78
CA ASP A 86 -10.09 -0.78 2.07
C ASP A 86 -9.17 -0.48 3.27
N PHE A 87 -7.85 -0.49 3.07
CA PHE A 87 -6.88 -0.30 4.14
C PHE A 87 -6.21 1.05 4.06
N LEU A 88 -6.51 1.90 5.05
CA LEU A 88 -5.92 3.22 5.19
C LEU A 88 -4.70 3.18 6.09
N PRO A 89 -3.56 3.73 5.68
CA PRO A 89 -2.41 3.86 6.56
C PRO A 89 -2.72 4.84 7.69
N MET A 90 -2.47 4.41 8.92
CA MET A 90 -2.59 5.24 10.12
C MET A 90 -1.23 5.43 10.79
N ILE A 91 -0.60 4.31 11.12
CA ILE A 91 0.75 4.25 11.67
C ILE A 91 1.44 3.11 10.93
N ALA A 92 2.20 3.45 9.91
CA ALA A 92 2.93 2.47 9.11
C ALA A 92 4.29 3.04 8.71
N ASP A 93 5.30 2.20 8.72
CA ASP A 93 6.62 2.55 8.24
C ASP A 93 6.77 2.12 6.78
N TYR A 94 6.74 3.08 5.88
CA TYR A 94 6.91 2.88 4.44
C TYR A 94 8.37 3.02 3.99
N SER A 95 9.32 3.12 4.90
CA SER A 95 10.74 3.20 4.56
C SER A 95 11.21 1.93 3.84
N TYR A 96 12.27 2.07 3.05
CA TYR A 96 12.82 0.95 2.29
C TYR A 96 13.28 -0.19 3.20
N SER A 97 12.99 -1.42 2.80
CA SER A 97 13.48 -2.64 3.41
C SER A 97 14.01 -3.61 2.35
N ASP A 98 15.11 -4.26 2.64
CA ASP A 98 15.66 -5.32 1.77
C ASP A 98 14.91 -6.64 1.88
N SER A 99 13.98 -6.73 2.82
CA SER A 99 13.18 -7.93 3.08
C SER A 99 11.70 -7.60 2.97
N PRO A 100 10.86 -8.58 2.58
CA PRO A 100 9.41 -8.42 2.61
C PRO A 100 8.90 -8.04 3.99
N MET A 101 8.00 -7.07 4.05
CA MET A 101 7.40 -6.60 5.30
C MET A 101 5.89 -6.53 5.21
N LEU A 102 5.22 -7.00 6.26
CA LEU A 102 3.79 -6.76 6.45
C LEU A 102 3.61 -5.42 7.17
N LEU A 103 2.98 -4.45 6.51
CA LEU A 103 2.79 -3.11 7.07
C LEU A 103 1.59 -3.03 8.03
N ILE A 104 0.66 -3.98 7.97
CA ILE A 104 -0.51 -4.02 8.83
C ILE A 104 -0.37 -5.12 9.86
N LYS A 105 -0.13 -4.72 11.11
CA LYS A 105 -0.16 -5.62 12.28
C LYS A 105 -1.50 -5.54 13.03
N HIS A 106 -2.14 -4.39 13.00
CA HIS A 106 -3.40 -4.12 13.68
C HIS A 106 -4.32 -3.33 12.77
N GLY A 107 -5.56 -3.77 12.64
CA GLY A 107 -6.59 -3.07 11.88
C GLY A 107 -7.73 -2.62 12.79
N HIS A 108 -8.18 -1.38 12.61
CA HIS A 108 -9.42 -0.86 13.17
C HIS A 108 -10.44 -0.62 12.06
N ASN A 109 -11.64 -1.11 12.24
CA ASN A 109 -12.75 -0.82 11.34
C ASN A 109 -13.46 0.45 11.81
N ASN A 110 -12.88 1.61 11.52
CA ASN A 110 -13.44 2.92 11.88
C ASN A 110 -14.15 3.61 10.72
N LEU A 111 -14.40 2.91 9.63
CA LEU A 111 -15.18 3.50 8.56
C LEU A 111 -16.64 3.64 8.99
N PRO A 112 -17.22 4.85 8.95
CA PRO A 112 -18.60 5.10 9.38
C PRO A 112 -19.65 4.43 8.50
N MET A 113 -19.27 3.62 7.55
CA MET A 113 -20.13 3.01 6.55
C MET A 113 -20.56 1.57 6.84
N ARG A 114 -20.23 0.99 7.96
CA ARG A 114 -20.91 -0.20 8.45
C ARG A 114 -21.68 0.14 9.71
N PRO A 115 -23.00 0.32 9.61
CA PRO A 115 -23.84 0.35 10.79
C PRO A 115 -23.84 -1.08 11.31
N SER A 116 -23.09 -1.37 12.22
CA SER A 116 -23.22 -2.48 13.12
C SER A 116 -21.88 -2.91 13.62
N SER A 117 -21.91 -2.95 14.86
CA SER A 117 -21.13 -3.86 15.68
C SER A 117 -19.66 -3.48 15.80
N ASN A 118 -19.31 -3.27 16.91
CA ASN A 118 -18.25 -3.74 17.82
C ASN A 118 -17.20 -4.74 17.24
N SER A 119 -17.05 -4.84 15.94
CA SER A 119 -15.99 -5.62 15.36
C SER A 119 -14.69 -4.83 15.41
N LYS A 120 -14.14 -4.76 16.61
CA LYS A 120 -12.72 -4.55 16.78
C LYS A 120 -12.03 -5.72 16.08
N TRP A 121 -11.54 -5.50 14.88
CA TRP A 121 -10.57 -6.40 14.27
C TRP A 121 -9.24 -6.21 15.02
N ILE A 122 -9.25 -6.62 16.28
CA ILE A 122 -8.00 -6.84 16.97
C ILE A 122 -7.47 -8.13 16.38
N VAL A 123 -6.54 -8.00 15.48
CA VAL A 123 -5.72 -9.14 15.06
C VAL A 123 -4.85 -9.51 16.26
N LYS A 124 -5.44 -10.20 17.21
CA LYS A 124 -4.68 -10.83 18.26
C LYS A 124 -3.83 -11.94 17.64
N GLY A 125 -2.55 -11.72 17.64
CA GLY A 125 -1.57 -12.78 17.78
C GLY A 125 -1.33 -13.69 16.60
N SER A 126 -0.40 -14.44 16.79
CA SER A 126 0.22 -15.64 16.23
C SER A 126 -0.38 -16.32 14.98
N LYS A 127 -1.67 -16.24 14.73
CA LYS A 127 -2.28 -16.87 13.54
C LYS A 127 -2.18 -16.04 12.26
N ARG A 128 -1.75 -14.79 12.31
CA ARG A 128 -1.58 -13.91 11.15
C ARG A 128 -0.16 -13.43 10.91
N GLU A 129 0.79 -13.87 11.69
CA GLU A 129 2.22 -13.59 11.43
C GLU A 129 2.69 -14.15 10.09
N ASN A 130 1.96 -15.12 9.55
CA ASN A 130 2.23 -15.76 8.24
C ASN A 130 1.28 -15.28 7.13
N PHE A 131 0.44 -14.28 7.39
CA PHE A 131 -0.51 -13.79 6.39
C PHE A 131 0.06 -12.61 5.61
N PHE A 132 0.51 -12.88 4.40
CA PHE A 132 0.82 -11.84 3.42
C PHE A 132 -0.48 -11.37 2.77
N GLY A 133 -0.97 -10.22 3.19
CA GLY A 133 -2.19 -9.65 2.62
C GLY A 133 -2.40 -8.20 3.05
N ASN A 134 -3.31 -7.51 2.37
CA ASN A 134 -3.81 -6.19 2.69
C ASN A 134 -2.83 -5.02 2.51
N SER A 135 -1.61 -5.08 3.03
CA SER A 135 -0.55 -4.11 2.78
C SER A 135 0.81 -4.76 2.98
N VAL A 136 1.49 -5.04 1.89
CA VAL A 136 2.77 -5.76 1.87
C VAL A 136 3.81 -4.93 1.13
N LEU A 137 4.95 -4.72 1.77
CA LEU A 137 6.12 -4.10 1.17
C LEU A 137 7.07 -5.18 0.63
N LEU A 138 7.48 -5.02 -0.62
CA LEU A 138 8.42 -5.92 -1.28
C LEU A 138 9.53 -5.10 -1.95
N PRO A 139 10.82 -5.42 -1.72
CA PRO A 139 11.90 -4.83 -2.49
C PRO A 139 11.83 -5.32 -3.95
N LYS A 140 12.27 -4.51 -4.89
CA LYS A 140 12.16 -4.79 -6.33
C LYS A 140 12.73 -6.16 -6.72
N HIS A 141 13.83 -6.57 -6.14
CA HIS A 141 14.51 -7.83 -6.49
C HIS A 141 13.75 -9.10 -6.11
N ILE A 142 12.72 -8.99 -5.25
CA ILE A 142 11.89 -10.12 -4.82
C ILE A 142 10.61 -10.24 -5.68
N PHE A 143 10.13 -9.12 -6.22
CA PHE A 143 8.93 -9.11 -7.03
C PHE A 143 9.19 -9.68 -8.42
#